data_6f15b132ac0537169a7989a3cd3705e9
#
_entry.id   6f15b132ac0537169a7989a3cd3705e9
#
_cell.length_a   1.000
_cell.length_b   1.000
_cell.length_c   1.000
_cell.angle_alpha   90.00
_cell.angle_beta   90.00
_cell.angle_gamma   90.00
#
_symmetry.space_group_name_H-M   'P 1'
#
loop_
_entity.id
_entity.type
_entity.pdbx_description
1 polymer ?
#
loop_
_entity_poly.entity_id
_entity_poly.type
_entity_poly.pdbx_seq_one_letter_code
_entity_poly.pdbx_strand_id
1 'polypeptide(L)'
;QGGGKFRLINEMALRHRSYFAMAVDFADINRDGHDDFFVADMMSPTHLLEMIQMGITNPFAKPIDEFIVRPIIHRNTLLVNRGDNSYMETANYSGVAATEWTWGAAFLDVDLDGLEDLLIANGHAFDTQDLDTIERTAKLGKLPFSQARKKIFLYPPLNVPNMLFRNDGGLRFAEVGKQWGFESKNVSHGISLCDLDNDGDQDVVVNCLNAPPLLYRNNATAPRVSVALRGTRGNTRGIGARITMRGGPLVQSQEMIAGGRYLA
;
A
#
# COMPACT_ATOMS: atom_id res chain seq x y z
N GLN A 1 9.25 9.81 -22.39
CA GLN A 1 9.78 9.86 -23.75
C GLN A 1 8.62 9.63 -24.72
N GLY A 2 8.44 10.52 -25.72
CA GLY A 2 7.36 10.40 -26.70
C GLY A 2 7.44 9.11 -27.55
N GLY A 3 6.30 8.70 -28.15
CA GLY A 3 6.23 7.60 -29.09
C GLY A 3 5.91 6.22 -28.47
N GLY A 4 5.39 6.14 -27.24
CA GLY A 4 4.93 4.89 -26.62
C GLY A 4 6.04 3.88 -26.31
N LYS A 5 7.28 4.31 -26.16
CA LYS A 5 8.44 3.45 -25.86
C LYS A 5 8.75 3.49 -24.37
N PHE A 6 8.84 2.31 -23.75
CA PHE A 6 9.35 2.15 -22.39
C PHE A 6 10.86 2.07 -22.38
N ARG A 7 11.46 2.62 -21.35
CA ARG A 7 12.89 2.47 -21.06
C ARG A 7 13.03 2.03 -19.60
N LEU A 8 13.78 0.98 -19.36
CA LEU A 8 14.16 0.59 -18.01
C LEU A 8 15.04 1.70 -17.41
N ILE A 9 14.61 2.25 -16.25
CA ILE A 9 15.42 3.26 -15.54
C ILE A 9 16.62 2.60 -14.86
N ASN A 10 17.67 3.42 -14.70
CA ASN A 10 18.90 3.00 -14.05
C ASN A 10 18.62 2.45 -12.63
N GLU A 11 19.37 1.46 -12.23
CA GLU A 11 19.31 0.86 -10.89
C GLU A 11 19.55 1.86 -9.77
N MET A 12 20.28 2.95 -10.04
CA MET A 12 20.51 4.03 -9.08
C MET A 12 19.26 4.88 -8.82
N ALA A 13 18.25 4.83 -9.69
CA ALA A 13 16.98 5.55 -9.47
C ALA A 13 16.20 4.98 -8.27
N LEU A 14 16.20 3.66 -8.11
CA LEU A 14 15.55 2.93 -7.02
C LEU A 14 16.60 2.07 -6.32
N ARG A 15 17.11 2.54 -5.18
CA ARG A 15 18.20 1.85 -4.45
C ARG A 15 17.72 0.65 -3.64
N HIS A 16 16.45 0.63 -3.25
CA HIS A 16 15.83 -0.43 -2.46
C HIS A 16 14.57 -0.93 -3.15
N ARG A 17 14.20 -2.17 -2.88
CA ARG A 17 12.94 -2.78 -3.32
C ARG A 17 12.39 -3.69 -2.24
N SER A 18 11.07 -3.76 -2.13
CA SER A 18 10.37 -4.70 -1.28
C SER A 18 10.55 -6.14 -1.78
N TYR A 19 10.49 -7.09 -0.87
CA TYR A 19 10.67 -8.52 -1.17
C TYR A 19 9.35 -9.16 -1.63
N PHE A 20 8.29 -9.00 -0.84
CA PHE A 20 6.95 -9.53 -1.12
C PHE A 20 5.99 -8.41 -1.56
N ALA A 21 6.42 -7.55 -2.47
CA ALA A 21 5.59 -6.44 -2.94
C ALA A 21 4.21 -6.92 -3.43
N MET A 22 3.14 -6.45 -2.76
CA MET A 22 1.76 -6.84 -3.03
C MET A 22 0.93 -5.71 -3.64
N ALA A 23 1.08 -4.49 -3.14
CA ALA A 23 0.35 -3.33 -3.63
C ALA A 23 1.28 -2.17 -3.92
N VAL A 24 0.87 -1.30 -4.84
CA VAL A 24 1.52 -0.03 -5.12
C VAL A 24 0.46 1.03 -5.40
N ASP A 25 0.65 2.21 -4.82
CA ASP A 25 -0.15 3.39 -5.18
C ASP A 25 0.74 4.64 -5.24
N PHE A 26 0.29 5.64 -5.99
CA PHE A 26 1.04 6.85 -6.30
C PHE A 26 0.28 8.09 -5.84
N ALA A 27 0.99 9.06 -5.25
CA ALA A 27 0.47 10.38 -4.92
C ALA A 27 1.61 11.39 -4.78
N ASP A 28 1.31 12.67 -4.88
CA ASP A 28 2.21 13.77 -4.53
C ASP A 28 2.07 14.08 -3.03
N ILE A 29 2.67 13.22 -2.17
CA ILE A 29 2.44 13.23 -0.72
C ILE A 29 3.05 14.44 0.01
N ASN A 30 4.03 15.10 -0.62
CA ASN A 30 4.74 16.25 -0.05
C ASN A 30 4.43 17.57 -0.77
N ARG A 31 3.55 17.54 -1.78
CA ARG A 31 3.09 18.70 -2.60
C ARG A 31 4.19 19.41 -3.36
N ASP A 32 5.22 18.68 -3.81
CA ASP A 32 6.31 19.20 -4.62
C ASP A 32 6.04 19.14 -6.14
N GLY A 33 4.92 18.53 -6.55
CA GLY A 33 4.49 18.40 -7.94
C GLY A 33 5.02 17.15 -8.63
N HIS A 34 5.67 16.25 -7.91
CA HIS A 34 6.16 14.97 -8.41
C HIS A 34 5.43 13.83 -7.71
N ASP A 35 5.06 12.81 -8.46
CA ASP A 35 4.38 11.66 -7.88
C ASP A 35 5.39 10.78 -7.13
N ASP A 36 5.12 10.56 -5.86
CA ASP A 36 5.76 9.60 -4.97
C ASP A 36 5.02 8.26 -5.05
N PHE A 37 5.57 7.19 -4.50
CA PHE A 37 4.83 5.95 -4.43
C PHE A 37 5.18 5.10 -3.21
N PHE A 38 4.15 4.41 -2.74
CA PHE A 38 4.24 3.44 -1.67
C PHE A 38 4.17 2.03 -2.25
N VAL A 39 5.02 1.12 -1.76
CA VAL A 39 4.97 -0.30 -2.08
C VAL A 39 4.78 -1.07 -0.78
N ALA A 40 3.67 -1.79 -0.69
CA ALA A 40 3.36 -2.62 0.46
C ALA A 40 4.11 -3.95 0.42
N ASP A 41 4.55 -4.40 1.58
CA ASP A 41 5.17 -5.69 1.85
C ASP A 41 4.48 -6.35 3.05
N MET A 42 4.96 -7.50 3.48
CA MET A 42 4.41 -8.26 4.59
C MET A 42 5.38 -8.20 5.78
N MET A 43 5.23 -7.18 6.61
CA MET A 43 6.00 -7.02 7.85
C MET A 43 5.08 -6.50 8.95
N SER A 44 5.09 -7.19 10.09
CA SER A 44 4.34 -6.74 11.26
C SER A 44 5.05 -5.60 11.99
N PRO A 45 4.31 -4.56 12.44
CA PRO A 45 4.84 -3.53 13.34
C PRO A 45 5.03 -4.05 14.77
N THR A 46 4.48 -5.21 15.11
CA THR A 46 4.62 -5.83 16.43
C THR A 46 5.90 -6.62 16.50
N HIS A 47 6.79 -6.26 17.41
CA HIS A 47 8.10 -6.94 17.59
C HIS A 47 7.98 -8.46 17.72
N LEU A 48 6.95 -8.94 18.44
CA LEU A 48 6.74 -10.39 18.60
C LEU A 48 6.47 -11.09 17.27
N LEU A 49 5.53 -10.55 16.47
CA LEU A 49 5.21 -11.14 15.16
C LEU A 49 6.37 -10.96 14.17
N GLU A 50 7.03 -9.81 14.19
CA GLU A 50 8.24 -9.58 13.41
C GLU A 50 9.28 -10.71 13.67
N MET A 51 9.58 -11.00 14.92
CA MET A 51 10.53 -12.07 15.29
C MET A 51 10.06 -13.45 14.86
N ILE A 52 8.78 -13.75 14.97
CA ILE A 52 8.20 -15.04 14.57
C ILE A 52 8.22 -15.19 13.03
N GLN A 53 8.05 -14.10 12.29
CA GLN A 53 7.92 -14.10 10.83
C GLN A 53 9.26 -13.90 10.11
N MET A 54 10.29 -13.36 10.76
CA MET A 54 11.58 -13.00 10.15
C MET A 54 12.51 -14.17 9.79
N GLY A 55 12.17 -15.40 10.10
CA GLY A 55 13.06 -16.54 9.85
C GLY A 55 13.33 -16.88 8.38
N ILE A 56 12.65 -16.23 7.47
CA ILE A 56 12.91 -16.36 6.02
C ILE A 56 14.12 -15.53 5.59
N THR A 57 14.56 -14.60 6.43
CA THR A 57 15.69 -13.71 6.16
C THR A 57 16.95 -14.13 6.91
N ASN A 58 17.64 -15.15 6.41
CA ASN A 58 19.02 -15.36 6.84
C ASN A 58 19.92 -14.37 6.06
N PRO A 59 20.36 -13.25 6.66
CA PRO A 59 21.21 -12.27 5.99
C PRO A 59 22.58 -12.84 5.61
N PHE A 60 22.97 -13.99 6.16
CA PHE A 60 24.23 -14.67 5.89
C PHE A 60 24.14 -15.75 4.81
N ALA A 61 22.95 -16.03 4.27
CA ALA A 61 22.76 -17.07 3.25
C ALA A 61 23.04 -16.60 1.82
N LYS A 62 23.36 -15.33 1.60
CA LYS A 62 23.58 -14.76 0.26
C LYS A 62 25.05 -14.55 -0.04
N PRO A 63 25.53 -14.91 -1.25
CA PRO A 63 26.88 -14.62 -1.71
C PRO A 63 27.14 -13.09 -1.68
N ILE A 64 28.40 -12.72 -1.38
CA ILE A 64 28.82 -11.31 -1.28
C ILE A 64 28.57 -10.53 -2.57
N ASP A 65 28.63 -11.18 -3.71
CA ASP A 65 28.38 -10.63 -5.06
C ASP A 65 26.94 -10.17 -5.28
N GLU A 66 25.96 -10.67 -4.51
CA GLU A 66 24.60 -10.16 -4.58
C GLU A 66 24.41 -8.78 -3.91
N PHE A 67 25.38 -8.29 -3.15
CA PHE A 67 25.37 -6.93 -2.60
C PHE A 67 25.55 -5.82 -3.65
N ILE A 68 26.00 -6.17 -4.86
CA ILE A 68 26.12 -5.23 -5.99
C ILE A 68 24.74 -4.95 -6.62
N VAL A 69 23.77 -5.83 -6.43
CA VAL A 69 22.39 -5.67 -6.89
C VAL A 69 21.58 -4.98 -5.79
N ARG A 70 20.64 -4.14 -6.17
CA ARG A 70 19.74 -3.39 -5.25
C ARG A 70 19.29 -4.25 -4.06
N PRO A 71 19.51 -3.81 -2.82
CA PRO A 71 19.07 -4.56 -1.65
C PRO A 71 17.58 -4.82 -1.70
N ILE A 72 17.20 -6.07 -1.43
CA ILE A 72 15.82 -6.46 -1.20
C ILE A 72 15.57 -6.36 0.29
N ILE A 73 14.56 -5.63 0.68
CA ILE A 73 14.19 -5.41 2.07
C ILE A 73 12.80 -5.98 2.35
N HIS A 74 12.67 -6.66 3.50
CA HIS A 74 11.40 -7.24 3.92
C HIS A 74 10.58 -6.24 4.73
N ARG A 75 10.16 -5.17 4.08
CA ARG A 75 9.29 -4.14 4.65
C ARG A 75 8.71 -3.29 3.55
N ASN A 76 7.71 -2.49 3.89
CA ASN A 76 7.21 -1.48 2.98
C ASN A 76 8.31 -0.51 2.56
N THR A 77 8.14 0.05 1.37
CA THR A 77 8.97 1.17 0.90
C THR A 77 8.08 2.36 0.55
N LEU A 78 8.46 3.53 1.02
CA LEU A 78 7.90 4.81 0.60
C LEU A 78 8.97 5.56 -0.17
N LEU A 79 8.74 5.70 -1.46
CA LEU A 79 9.72 6.19 -2.41
C LEU A 79 9.34 7.61 -2.85
N VAL A 80 10.03 8.59 -2.27
CA VAL A 80 9.80 10.02 -2.52
C VAL A 80 10.62 10.45 -3.74
N ASN A 81 9.94 11.03 -4.71
CA ASN A 81 10.52 11.52 -5.96
C ASN A 81 11.35 12.79 -5.72
N ARG A 82 12.56 12.83 -6.23
CA ARG A 82 13.46 13.98 -6.05
C ARG A 82 13.46 14.95 -7.23
N GLY A 83 12.61 14.72 -8.23
CA GLY A 83 12.55 15.53 -9.44
C GLY A 83 13.74 15.35 -10.40
N ASP A 84 14.74 14.56 -10.04
CA ASP A 84 15.97 14.30 -10.82
C ASP A 84 16.04 12.89 -11.42
N ASN A 85 14.91 12.20 -11.54
CA ASN A 85 14.75 10.79 -11.91
C ASN A 85 15.35 9.80 -10.88
N SER A 86 15.52 10.23 -9.63
CA SER A 86 15.86 9.35 -8.52
C SER A 86 14.83 9.46 -7.40
N TYR A 87 14.78 8.43 -6.54
CA TYR A 87 13.85 8.35 -5.42
C TYR A 87 14.60 8.16 -4.12
N MET A 88 14.08 8.76 -3.05
CA MET A 88 14.55 8.58 -1.69
C MET A 88 13.60 7.64 -0.95
N GLU A 89 14.12 6.56 -0.37
CA GLU A 89 13.33 5.64 0.44
C GLU A 89 13.19 6.17 1.87
N THR A 90 11.95 6.36 2.33
CA THR A 90 11.65 7.06 3.59
C THR A 90 10.73 6.29 4.54
N ALA A 91 10.30 5.05 4.24
CA ALA A 91 9.26 4.37 5.01
C ALA A 91 9.53 4.30 6.53
N ASN A 92 10.79 4.07 6.94
CA ASN A 92 11.15 4.11 8.37
C ASN A 92 11.05 5.52 8.96
N TYR A 93 11.54 6.52 8.25
CA TYR A 93 11.43 7.92 8.67
C TYR A 93 9.95 8.33 8.76
N SER A 94 9.16 7.90 7.81
CA SER A 94 7.74 8.26 7.69
C SER A 94 6.81 7.48 8.63
N GLY A 95 7.30 6.42 9.29
CA GLY A 95 6.49 5.62 10.21
C GLY A 95 5.59 4.57 9.53
N VAL A 96 5.80 4.27 8.25
CA VAL A 96 4.97 3.34 7.46
C VAL A 96 5.72 2.09 6.98
N ALA A 97 6.86 1.79 7.58
CA ALA A 97 7.72 0.67 7.17
C ALA A 97 7.10 -0.72 7.39
N ALA A 98 6.15 -0.84 8.31
CA ALA A 98 5.51 -2.10 8.68
C ALA A 98 4.01 -1.88 8.86
N THR A 99 3.19 -2.68 8.16
CA THR A 99 1.73 -2.53 8.13
C THR A 99 1.01 -3.88 8.15
N GLU A 100 1.62 -4.93 8.69
CA GLU A 100 1.12 -6.29 8.72
C GLU A 100 1.11 -6.97 7.33
N TRP A 101 0.23 -7.93 7.13
CA TRP A 101 0.07 -8.64 5.86
C TRP A 101 -0.79 -7.82 4.90
N THR A 102 -0.16 -6.92 4.18
CA THR A 102 -0.84 -5.95 3.33
C THR A 102 -1.11 -6.48 1.93
N TRP A 103 -2.38 -6.43 1.50
CA TRP A 103 -2.81 -6.74 0.15
C TRP A 103 -3.11 -5.50 -0.69
N GLY A 104 -3.70 -4.48 -0.08
CA GLY A 104 -4.13 -3.26 -0.74
C GLY A 104 -3.57 -2.01 -0.06
N ALA A 105 -3.17 -1.04 -0.86
CA ALA A 105 -2.79 0.28 -0.41
C ALA A 105 -3.47 1.33 -1.30
N ALA A 106 -3.89 2.45 -0.69
CA ALA A 106 -4.46 3.56 -1.43
C ALA A 106 -4.11 4.88 -0.75
N PHE A 107 -3.70 5.87 -1.54
CA PHE A 107 -3.62 7.25 -1.09
C PHE A 107 -4.97 7.94 -1.27
N LEU A 108 -5.39 8.69 -0.26
CA LEU A 108 -6.61 9.50 -0.24
C LEU A 108 -6.47 10.60 0.81
N ASP A 109 -6.80 11.82 0.47
CA ASP A 109 -6.98 12.91 1.44
C ASP A 109 -8.32 12.70 2.16
N VAL A 110 -8.28 11.99 3.30
CA VAL A 110 -9.49 11.55 4.02
C VAL A 110 -10.13 12.68 4.80
N ASP A 111 -9.32 13.54 5.45
CA ASP A 111 -9.82 14.66 6.25
C ASP A 111 -9.89 15.98 5.48
N LEU A 112 -9.54 15.94 4.19
CA LEU A 112 -9.57 17.07 3.26
C LEU A 112 -8.68 18.26 3.69
N ASP A 113 -7.54 17.93 4.31
CA ASP A 113 -6.55 18.94 4.72
C ASP A 113 -5.60 19.34 3.57
N GLY A 114 -5.67 18.61 2.47
CA GLY A 114 -4.89 18.81 1.25
C GLY A 114 -3.65 17.91 1.15
N LEU A 115 -3.44 16.98 2.07
CA LEU A 115 -2.37 15.98 2.03
C LEU A 115 -3.00 14.59 1.89
N GLU A 116 -2.45 13.72 1.05
CA GLU A 116 -2.96 12.35 0.95
C GLU A 116 -2.50 11.50 2.13
N ASP A 117 -3.48 10.88 2.79
CA ASP A 117 -3.33 9.85 3.80
C ASP A 117 -3.11 8.48 3.15
N LEU A 118 -2.68 7.50 3.92
CA LEU A 118 -2.41 6.15 3.43
C LEU A 118 -3.35 5.14 4.06
N LEU A 119 -4.20 4.51 3.25
CA LEU A 119 -5.10 3.43 3.63
C LEU A 119 -4.46 2.09 3.30
N ILE A 120 -4.57 1.13 4.23
CA ILE A 120 -3.97 -0.21 4.13
C ILE A 120 -5.02 -1.28 4.40
N ALA A 121 -5.21 -2.17 3.43
CA ALA A 121 -6.05 -3.36 3.55
C ALA A 121 -5.19 -4.56 3.91
N ASN A 122 -5.42 -5.12 5.09
CA ASN A 122 -4.65 -6.20 5.67
C ASN A 122 -5.45 -7.49 5.83
N GLY A 123 -4.74 -8.58 5.98
CA GLY A 123 -5.26 -9.81 6.52
C GLY A 123 -4.89 -11.05 5.71
N HIS A 124 -4.71 -12.13 6.41
CA HIS A 124 -4.63 -13.47 5.84
C HIS A 124 -5.33 -14.43 6.80
N ALA A 125 -5.96 -15.48 6.28
CA ALA A 125 -6.70 -16.41 7.14
C ALA A 125 -5.81 -17.12 8.16
N PHE A 126 -4.53 -17.33 7.79
CA PHE A 126 -3.55 -18.03 8.61
C PHE A 126 -2.18 -17.35 8.52
N ASP A 127 -1.43 -17.31 9.61
CA ASP A 127 -0.05 -16.82 9.60
C ASP A 127 0.89 -17.89 9.01
N THR A 128 0.99 -17.90 7.69
CA THR A 128 1.85 -18.85 6.97
C THR A 128 3.34 -18.53 7.09
N GLN A 129 3.70 -17.45 7.77
CA GLN A 129 5.07 -17.08 8.11
C GLN A 129 5.49 -17.53 9.52
N ASP A 130 4.55 -18.10 10.31
CA ASP A 130 4.84 -18.64 11.64
C ASP A 130 5.91 -19.72 11.59
N LEU A 131 7.10 -19.44 12.12
CA LEU A 131 8.27 -20.30 12.07
C LEU A 131 8.09 -21.62 12.80
N ASP A 132 7.45 -21.58 13.97
CA ASP A 132 7.22 -22.79 14.76
C ASP A 132 6.34 -23.78 13.97
N THR A 133 5.36 -23.25 13.26
CA THR A 133 4.50 -24.07 12.39
C THR A 133 5.22 -24.51 11.12
N ILE A 134 6.07 -23.66 10.53
CA ILE A 134 6.93 -24.03 9.40
C ILE A 134 7.81 -25.23 9.80
N GLU A 135 8.51 -25.15 10.92
CA GLU A 135 9.34 -26.27 11.41
C GLU A 135 8.51 -27.54 11.69
N ARG A 136 7.37 -27.39 12.38
CA ARG A 136 6.46 -28.51 12.67
C ARG A 136 5.95 -29.16 11.40
N THR A 137 5.55 -28.39 10.40
CA THR A 137 5.06 -28.92 9.12
C THR A 137 6.16 -29.52 8.25
N ALA A 138 7.40 -29.02 8.35
CA ALA A 138 8.55 -29.60 7.68
C ALA A 138 8.87 -31.03 8.19
N LYS A 139 8.73 -31.28 9.49
CA LYS A 139 8.92 -32.59 10.12
C LYS A 139 7.91 -33.66 9.65
N LEU A 140 6.75 -33.24 9.07
CA LEU A 140 5.77 -34.17 8.51
C LEU A 140 6.22 -34.83 7.20
N GLY A 141 7.32 -34.37 6.60
CA GLY A 141 7.86 -34.91 5.35
C GLY A 141 6.96 -34.76 4.14
N LYS A 142 7.16 -35.59 3.13
CA LYS A 142 6.33 -35.60 1.90
C LYS A 142 5.00 -36.28 2.21
N LEU A 143 3.91 -35.52 2.07
CA LEU A 143 2.52 -36.00 2.21
C LEU A 143 1.86 -36.13 0.83
N PRO A 144 0.87 -37.04 0.69
CA PRO A 144 -0.02 -37.07 -0.47
C PRO A 144 -0.68 -35.68 -0.67
N PHE A 145 -0.94 -35.31 -1.91
CA PHE A 145 -1.48 -33.98 -2.27
C PHE A 145 -2.73 -33.56 -1.47
N SER A 146 -3.65 -34.51 -1.25
CA SER A 146 -4.87 -34.29 -0.45
C SER A 146 -4.60 -33.95 1.02
N GLN A 147 -3.53 -34.47 1.59
CA GLN A 147 -3.10 -34.18 2.97
C GLN A 147 -2.21 -32.94 3.04
N ALA A 148 -1.37 -32.72 2.03
CA ALA A 148 -0.50 -31.55 1.96
C ALA A 148 -1.32 -30.25 2.01
N ARG A 149 -2.47 -30.19 1.33
CA ARG A 149 -3.39 -29.02 1.39
C ARG A 149 -3.92 -28.75 2.79
N LYS A 150 -4.07 -29.77 3.64
CA LYS A 150 -4.56 -29.61 5.00
C LYS A 150 -3.53 -29.04 5.97
N LYS A 151 -2.24 -28.97 5.58
CA LYS A 151 -1.19 -28.35 6.41
C LYS A 151 -1.51 -26.89 6.74
N ILE A 152 -2.25 -26.19 5.89
CA ILE A 152 -2.63 -24.80 6.12
C ILE A 152 -3.40 -24.60 7.44
N PHE A 153 -4.21 -25.58 7.83
CA PHE A 153 -4.98 -25.55 9.08
C PHE A 153 -4.16 -25.77 10.35
N LEU A 154 -2.86 -26.03 10.23
CA LEU A 154 -1.94 -26.12 11.35
C LEU A 154 -1.38 -24.76 11.75
N TYR A 155 -1.50 -23.76 10.85
CA TYR A 155 -1.04 -22.40 11.10
C TYR A 155 -2.03 -21.64 11.97
N PRO A 156 -1.55 -20.75 12.86
CA PRO A 156 -2.43 -19.91 13.67
C PRO A 156 -3.23 -18.95 12.78
N PRO A 157 -4.42 -18.50 13.22
CA PRO A 157 -5.16 -17.44 12.51
C PRO A 157 -4.39 -16.12 12.60
N LEU A 158 -4.38 -15.37 11.49
CA LEU A 158 -3.77 -14.04 11.43
C LEU A 158 -4.87 -12.96 11.46
N ASN A 159 -5.22 -12.49 12.65
CA ASN A 159 -6.26 -11.48 12.87
C ASN A 159 -5.65 -10.07 13.02
N VAL A 160 -5.17 -9.52 11.92
CA VAL A 160 -4.57 -8.18 11.88
C VAL A 160 -5.56 -7.14 11.39
N PRO A 161 -5.55 -5.90 11.94
CA PRO A 161 -6.47 -4.85 11.50
C PRO A 161 -6.06 -4.23 10.16
N ASN A 162 -7.03 -3.65 9.45
CA ASN A 162 -6.73 -2.61 8.48
C ASN A 162 -6.09 -1.42 9.19
N MET A 163 -5.26 -0.67 8.50
CA MET A 163 -4.58 0.50 9.07
C MET A 163 -4.84 1.74 8.23
N LEU A 164 -4.88 2.88 8.87
CA LEU A 164 -4.99 4.18 8.22
C LEU A 164 -3.97 5.13 8.85
N PHE A 165 -3.17 5.75 8.00
CA PHE A 165 -2.12 6.65 8.42
C PHE A 165 -2.42 8.04 7.89
N ARG A 166 -2.63 9.01 8.81
CA ARG A 166 -2.79 10.42 8.46
C ARG A 166 -1.43 11.02 8.11
N ASN A 167 -1.38 11.79 7.05
CA ASN A 167 -0.20 12.56 6.64
C ASN A 167 -0.12 13.87 7.44
N ASP A 168 0.81 13.96 8.38
CA ASP A 168 1.01 15.16 9.21
C ASP A 168 1.94 16.20 8.52
N GLY A 169 2.26 16.00 7.25
CA GLY A 169 3.25 16.81 6.53
C GLY A 169 4.70 16.43 6.87
N GLY A 170 5.65 16.99 6.12
CA GLY A 170 7.07 16.71 6.32
C GLY A 170 7.47 15.24 6.19
N LEU A 171 6.73 14.48 5.38
CA LEU A 171 6.87 13.04 5.18
C LEU A 171 6.65 12.22 6.48
N ARG A 172 5.80 12.70 7.37
CA ARG A 172 5.42 12.02 8.61
C ARG A 172 3.99 11.54 8.53
N PHE A 173 3.77 10.30 8.93
CA PHE A 173 2.47 9.68 8.98
C PHE A 173 2.18 9.18 10.39
N ALA A 174 0.96 9.45 10.89
CA ALA A 174 0.48 8.98 12.19
C ALA A 174 -0.62 7.93 11.98
N GLU A 175 -0.52 6.78 12.65
CA GLU A 175 -1.56 5.76 12.60
C GLU A 175 -2.81 6.27 13.34
N VAL A 176 -3.94 6.35 12.64
CA VAL A 176 -5.23 6.87 13.12
C VAL A 176 -6.40 5.93 12.82
N GLY A 177 -6.15 4.72 12.32
CA GLY A 177 -7.19 3.79 11.87
C GLY A 177 -8.23 3.50 12.94
N LYS A 178 -7.80 3.30 14.18
CA LYS A 178 -8.72 3.12 15.32
C LYS A 178 -9.55 4.38 15.60
N GLN A 179 -8.94 5.54 15.56
CA GLN A 179 -9.61 6.82 15.85
C GLN A 179 -10.64 7.15 14.76
N TRP A 180 -10.36 6.81 13.50
CA TRP A 180 -11.21 7.10 12.35
C TRP A 180 -12.09 5.91 11.94
N GLY A 181 -12.07 4.80 12.70
CA GLY A 181 -12.95 3.66 12.50
C GLY A 181 -12.56 2.71 11.37
N PHE A 182 -11.30 2.75 10.91
CA PHE A 182 -10.77 1.93 9.81
C PHE A 182 -9.99 0.69 10.29
N GLU A 183 -10.38 0.07 11.41
CA GLU A 183 -9.63 -1.03 12.05
C GLU A 183 -10.28 -2.43 11.89
N SER A 184 -10.99 -2.69 10.80
CA SER A 184 -11.57 -4.02 10.58
C SER A 184 -10.50 -5.11 10.54
N LYS A 185 -10.79 -6.25 11.18
CA LYS A 185 -9.93 -7.46 11.20
C LYS A 185 -10.38 -8.53 10.21
N ASN A 186 -11.20 -8.19 9.23
CA ASN A 186 -11.50 -9.10 8.13
C ASN A 186 -10.25 -9.30 7.28
N VAL A 187 -10.22 -10.41 6.53
CA VAL A 187 -9.18 -10.60 5.51
C VAL A 187 -9.50 -9.67 4.34
N SER A 188 -8.93 -8.48 4.37
CA SER A 188 -9.18 -7.40 3.42
C SER A 188 -8.18 -7.44 2.27
N HIS A 189 -8.65 -7.16 1.04
CA HIS A 189 -7.81 -7.20 -0.15
C HIS A 189 -7.82 -5.88 -0.93
N GLY A 190 -8.78 -5.71 -1.83
CA GLY A 190 -8.86 -4.54 -2.70
C GLY A 190 -9.52 -3.34 -2.02
N ILE A 191 -9.05 -2.15 -2.37
CA ILE A 191 -9.60 -0.86 -1.93
C ILE A 191 -10.09 -0.11 -3.16
N SER A 192 -11.35 0.30 -3.17
CA SER A 192 -11.93 1.19 -4.18
C SER A 192 -12.38 2.49 -3.54
N LEU A 193 -12.17 3.59 -4.23
CA LEU A 193 -12.55 4.93 -3.80
C LEU A 193 -13.68 5.46 -4.69
N CYS A 194 -14.74 5.96 -4.09
CA CYS A 194 -15.89 6.52 -4.81
C CYS A 194 -16.72 7.40 -3.86
N ASP A 195 -17.38 8.41 -4.40
CA ASP A 195 -18.37 9.21 -3.70
C ASP A 195 -19.73 8.49 -3.84
N LEU A 196 -20.15 7.75 -2.79
CA LEU A 196 -21.34 6.89 -2.81
C LEU A 196 -22.62 7.62 -2.51
N ASP A 197 -22.57 8.68 -1.70
CA ASP A 197 -23.73 9.46 -1.30
C ASP A 197 -23.83 10.83 -1.98
N ASN A 198 -22.89 11.14 -2.87
CA ASN A 198 -22.80 12.36 -3.67
C ASN A 198 -22.67 13.62 -2.80
N ASP A 199 -21.94 13.53 -1.71
CA ASP A 199 -21.65 14.68 -0.85
C ASP A 199 -20.32 15.38 -1.21
N GLY A 200 -19.54 14.77 -2.14
CA GLY A 200 -18.34 15.34 -2.76
C GLY A 200 -17.03 14.93 -2.09
N ASP A 201 -17.04 14.10 -1.05
CA ASP A 201 -15.84 13.42 -0.58
C ASP A 201 -15.76 11.97 -1.11
N GLN A 202 -14.67 11.30 -0.85
CA GLN A 202 -14.47 9.93 -1.31
C GLN A 202 -14.73 8.97 -0.16
N ASP A 203 -15.69 8.07 -0.37
CA ASP A 203 -15.93 6.91 0.47
C ASP A 203 -14.99 5.76 0.12
N VAL A 204 -14.87 4.80 1.00
CA VAL A 204 -13.96 3.66 0.82
C VAL A 204 -14.74 2.34 0.84
N VAL A 205 -14.54 1.56 -0.20
CA VAL A 205 -15.05 0.18 -0.29
C VAL A 205 -13.87 -0.79 -0.20
N VAL A 206 -13.93 -1.71 0.75
CA VAL A 206 -12.89 -2.74 0.92
C VAL A 206 -13.47 -4.11 0.66
N ASN A 207 -12.91 -4.83 -0.29
CA ASN A 207 -13.29 -6.22 -0.58
C ASN A 207 -12.68 -7.17 0.45
N CYS A 208 -13.49 -8.06 1.00
CA CYS A 208 -13.09 -9.02 2.04
C CYS A 208 -13.23 -10.46 1.57
N LEU A 209 -12.27 -11.31 1.92
CA LEU A 209 -12.31 -12.74 1.65
C LEU A 209 -13.30 -13.42 2.61
N ASN A 210 -14.27 -14.16 2.07
CA ASN A 210 -15.29 -14.91 2.84
C ASN A 210 -16.10 -14.05 3.85
N ALA A 211 -16.18 -12.74 3.63
CA ALA A 211 -16.97 -11.81 4.43
C ALA A 211 -17.63 -10.76 3.51
N PRO A 212 -18.71 -10.10 3.94
CA PRO A 212 -19.27 -8.97 3.20
C PRO A 212 -18.21 -7.87 2.99
N PRO A 213 -18.29 -7.11 1.90
CA PRO A 213 -17.44 -5.95 1.72
C PRO A 213 -17.68 -4.91 2.82
N LEU A 214 -16.65 -4.18 3.16
CA LEU A 214 -16.75 -3.07 4.11
C LEU A 214 -17.02 -1.78 3.32
N LEU A 215 -18.00 -1.04 3.77
CA LEU A 215 -18.35 0.28 3.23
C LEU A 215 -18.06 1.32 4.31
N TYR A 216 -17.06 2.15 4.08
CA TYR A 216 -16.71 3.26 4.96
C TYR A 216 -17.19 4.55 4.32
N ARG A 217 -18.19 5.16 4.92
CA ARG A 217 -18.62 6.50 4.55
C ARG A 217 -17.65 7.51 5.16
N ASN A 218 -17.12 8.38 4.33
CA ASN A 218 -16.42 9.56 4.80
C ASN A 218 -17.43 10.58 5.33
N ASN A 219 -17.11 11.31 6.36
CA ASN A 219 -17.95 12.37 6.92
C ASN A 219 -17.13 13.68 7.10
N ALA A 220 -16.09 13.87 6.29
CA ALA A 220 -15.30 15.09 6.32
C ALA A 220 -16.14 16.29 5.92
N THR A 221 -15.98 17.39 6.64
CA THR A 221 -16.78 18.61 6.44
C THR A 221 -15.97 19.77 5.87
N ALA A 222 -14.69 19.56 5.57
CA ALA A 222 -13.85 20.60 5.00
C ALA A 222 -14.30 21.02 3.59
N PRO A 223 -14.06 22.27 3.18
CA PRO A 223 -14.40 22.75 1.84
C PRO A 223 -13.67 21.93 0.77
N ARG A 224 -14.39 21.54 -0.26
CA ARG A 224 -13.90 20.68 -1.35
C ARG A 224 -14.40 21.13 -2.71
N VAL A 225 -13.71 20.71 -3.76
CA VAL A 225 -14.06 20.99 -5.16
C VAL A 225 -14.12 19.67 -5.92
N SER A 226 -15.25 19.41 -6.57
CA SER A 226 -15.39 18.29 -7.50
C SER A 226 -15.04 18.72 -8.92
N VAL A 227 -14.17 17.99 -9.60
CA VAL A 227 -13.73 18.27 -10.96
C VAL A 227 -14.11 17.13 -11.89
N ALA A 228 -15.03 17.36 -12.82
CA ALA A 228 -15.44 16.41 -13.83
C ALA A 228 -14.79 16.75 -15.19
N LEU A 229 -13.95 15.84 -15.70
CA LEU A 229 -13.32 16.01 -17.02
C LEU A 229 -14.22 15.52 -18.15
N ARG A 230 -14.22 16.26 -19.26
CA ARG A 230 -14.91 15.87 -20.50
C ARG A 230 -13.96 15.94 -21.68
N GLY A 231 -13.62 14.78 -22.22
CA GLY A 231 -12.85 14.66 -23.45
C GLY A 231 -13.74 14.62 -24.70
N THR A 232 -13.18 14.99 -25.85
CA THR A 232 -13.90 15.15 -27.11
C THR A 232 -13.82 13.98 -28.08
N ARG A 233 -13.06 12.93 -27.75
CA ARG A 233 -12.85 11.73 -28.59
C ARG A 233 -12.84 10.47 -27.71
N GLY A 234 -12.24 9.39 -28.14
CA GLY A 234 -12.23 8.09 -27.43
C GLY A 234 -11.90 8.15 -25.92
N ASN A 235 -11.13 9.14 -25.48
CA ASN A 235 -10.85 9.39 -24.06
C ASN A 235 -11.85 10.41 -23.47
N THR A 236 -13.10 10.02 -23.33
CA THR A 236 -14.19 10.92 -22.89
C THR A 236 -14.09 11.34 -21.43
N ARG A 237 -13.33 10.64 -20.61
CA ARG A 237 -13.15 10.94 -19.18
C ARG A 237 -11.80 11.59 -18.85
N GLY A 238 -10.96 11.89 -19.86
CA GLY A 238 -9.68 12.57 -19.66
C GLY A 238 -8.64 11.71 -18.91
N ILE A 239 -8.69 10.38 -19.05
CA ILE A 239 -7.69 9.49 -18.42
C ILE A 239 -6.28 9.92 -18.82
N GLY A 240 -5.36 10.01 -17.84
CA GLY A 240 -3.99 10.51 -18.00
C GLY A 240 -3.88 12.04 -17.97
N ALA A 241 -4.97 12.76 -17.72
CA ALA A 241 -4.90 14.20 -17.50
C ALA A 241 -4.47 14.50 -16.06
N ARG A 242 -3.55 15.44 -15.90
CA ARG A 242 -3.17 15.99 -14.59
C ARG A 242 -4.01 17.21 -14.27
N ILE A 243 -4.68 17.18 -13.14
CA ILE A 243 -5.45 18.30 -12.59
C ILE A 243 -4.58 18.97 -11.54
N THR A 244 -4.43 20.30 -11.62
CA THR A 244 -3.70 21.07 -10.61
C THR A 244 -4.59 22.16 -10.07
N MET A 245 -4.82 22.18 -8.77
CA MET A 245 -5.57 23.21 -8.07
C MET A 245 -4.61 24.18 -7.38
N ARG A 246 -4.84 25.49 -7.60
CA ARG A 246 -4.04 26.57 -7.01
C ARG A 246 -4.99 27.60 -6.39
N GLY A 247 -4.53 28.27 -5.34
CA GLY A 247 -5.33 29.31 -4.67
C GLY A 247 -5.65 29.01 -3.20
N GLY A 248 -5.34 27.81 -2.73
CA GLY A 248 -5.35 27.43 -1.31
C GLY A 248 -3.97 27.54 -0.66
N PRO A 249 -3.82 27.08 0.59
CA PRO A 249 -2.55 27.04 1.30
C PRO A 249 -1.53 26.08 0.64
N LEU A 250 -2.02 25.07 -0.06
CA LEU A 250 -1.22 24.06 -0.77
C LEU A 250 -1.58 24.05 -2.26
N VAL A 251 -0.61 23.76 -3.11
CA VAL A 251 -0.86 23.39 -4.50
C VAL A 251 -1.10 21.91 -4.53
N GLN A 252 -2.30 21.50 -4.95
CA GLN A 252 -2.69 20.10 -5.05
C GLN A 252 -2.67 19.67 -6.50
N SER A 253 -2.17 18.47 -6.77
CA SER A 253 -2.24 17.88 -8.11
C SER A 253 -2.65 16.41 -8.04
N GLN A 254 -3.48 15.99 -8.99
CA GLN A 254 -3.97 14.63 -9.10
C GLN A 254 -4.03 14.20 -10.57
N GLU A 255 -3.66 12.97 -10.86
CA GLU A 255 -3.82 12.40 -12.18
C GLU A 255 -5.14 11.65 -12.29
N MET A 256 -5.85 11.83 -13.40
CA MET A 256 -7.06 11.07 -13.71
C MET A 256 -6.69 9.67 -14.17
N ILE A 257 -6.75 8.70 -13.28
CA ILE A 257 -6.43 7.30 -13.56
C ILE A 257 -7.68 6.46 -13.83
N ALA A 258 -7.52 5.33 -14.51
CA ALA A 258 -8.60 4.39 -14.82
C ALA A 258 -8.42 3.07 -14.06
N GLY A 259 -8.46 3.11 -12.74
CA GLY A 259 -8.15 1.96 -11.88
C GLY A 259 -6.64 1.83 -11.65
N GLY A 260 -6.19 0.62 -11.29
CA GLY A 260 -4.76 0.35 -11.09
C GLY A 260 -4.40 -0.16 -9.70
N ARG A 261 -5.38 -0.27 -8.79
CA ARG A 261 -5.19 -0.87 -7.48
C ARG A 261 -5.44 -2.39 -7.52
N TYR A 262 -4.82 -3.12 -6.61
CA TYR A 262 -4.95 -4.58 -6.53
C TYR A 262 -6.38 -4.98 -6.16
N LEU A 263 -7.02 -5.81 -7.00
CA LEU A 263 -8.39 -6.30 -6.83
C LEU A 263 -9.46 -5.21 -6.57
N ALA A 264 -9.25 -3.99 -7.07
CA ALA A 264 -10.19 -2.85 -6.95
C ALA A 264 -10.92 -2.57 -8.26
#